data_ed575605bccd04cf888f3e09ab7457d9
#
_entry.id   ed575605bccd04cf888f3e09ab7457d9
#
_cell.length_a   1.000
_cell.length_b   1.000
_cell.length_c   1.000
_cell.angle_alpha   90.00
_cell.angle_beta   90.00
_cell.angle_gamma   90.00
#
_symmetry.space_group_name_H-M   'P 1'
#
loop_
_entity.id
_entity.type
_entity.pdbx_description
1 polymer ?
#
loop_
_entity_poly.entity_id
_entity_poly.type
_entity_poly.pdbx_seq_one_letter_code
_entity_poly.pdbx_strand_id
1 'polypeptide(L)'
;KKMDRLDTSIPLPVRIYKTERTAFGPQAFTHFAKKTGDYDRAMSNDVLYPVPFQLNDIFYDPHGRVEGWFTDDTVSVHLYTNGTKPWWRKNAPLENSYADRMCKEVGIDPAQALE
;
A
#
# COMPACT_ATOMS: atom_id res chain seq x y z
N LYS A 1 -1.54 -21.14 7.09
CA LYS A 1 -1.62 -21.75 8.47
C LYS A 1 -2.70 -21.13 9.38
N LYS A 2 -3.00 -19.82 9.29
CA LYS A 2 -4.04 -19.16 10.13
C LYS A 2 -5.47 -19.40 9.62
N MET A 3 -5.69 -19.47 8.32
CA MET A 3 -7.03 -19.70 7.76
C MET A 3 -7.57 -21.11 8.02
N ASP A 4 -6.69 -22.11 8.10
CA ASP A 4 -7.09 -23.51 8.37
C ASP A 4 -7.47 -23.77 9.84
N ARG A 5 -7.32 -22.75 10.70
CA ARG A 5 -7.60 -22.83 12.14
C ARG A 5 -8.75 -21.93 12.60
N LEU A 6 -9.58 -21.46 11.71
CA LEU A 6 -10.77 -20.70 12.11
C LEU A 6 -11.73 -21.63 12.85
N ASP A 7 -11.95 -21.33 14.14
CA ASP A 7 -12.91 -22.05 14.97
C ASP A 7 -14.32 -21.90 14.36
N THR A 8 -14.81 -22.99 13.80
CA THR A 8 -16.13 -23.03 13.11
C THR A 8 -17.31 -22.98 14.08
N SER A 9 -17.08 -23.15 15.39
CA SER A 9 -18.11 -22.96 16.43
C SER A 9 -18.50 -21.48 16.60
N ILE A 10 -17.61 -20.55 16.21
CA ILE A 10 -17.88 -19.12 16.29
C ILE A 10 -18.67 -18.69 15.04
N PRO A 11 -19.78 -17.92 15.18
CA PRO A 11 -20.55 -17.41 14.05
C PRO A 11 -19.68 -16.63 13.05
N LEU A 12 -19.93 -16.80 11.75
CA LEU A 12 -19.13 -16.21 10.67
C LEU A 12 -18.88 -14.70 10.82
N PRO A 13 -19.89 -13.84 11.16
CA PRO A 13 -19.65 -12.40 11.33
C PRO A 13 -18.62 -12.09 12.42
N VAL A 14 -18.65 -12.83 13.53
CA VAL A 14 -17.70 -12.67 14.64
C VAL A 14 -16.30 -13.15 14.25
N ARG A 15 -16.20 -14.23 13.48
CA ARG A 15 -14.91 -14.71 12.94
C ARG A 15 -14.28 -13.68 12.02
N ILE A 16 -15.05 -13.09 11.13
CA ILE A 16 -14.59 -12.03 10.22
C ILE A 16 -14.06 -10.84 11.01
N TYR A 17 -14.81 -10.37 12.01
CA TYR A 17 -14.40 -9.24 12.83
C TYR A 17 -13.11 -9.50 13.63
N LYS A 18 -12.92 -10.71 14.15
CA LYS A 18 -11.73 -11.11 14.94
C LYS A 18 -10.52 -11.48 14.09
N THR A 19 -10.68 -11.61 12.78
CA THR A 19 -9.58 -11.99 11.89
C THR A 19 -8.74 -10.77 11.53
N GLU A 20 -7.43 -10.95 11.43
CA GLU A 20 -6.52 -9.90 10.97
C GLU A 20 -6.95 -9.35 9.61
N ARG A 21 -6.88 -8.03 9.43
CA ARG A 21 -7.28 -7.35 8.17
C ARG A 21 -6.68 -7.95 6.93
N THR A 22 -5.42 -8.41 7.01
CA THR A 22 -4.70 -9.00 5.88
C THR A 22 -5.13 -10.42 5.55
N ALA A 23 -5.87 -11.10 6.43
CA ALA A 23 -6.24 -12.50 6.24
C ALA A 23 -7.21 -12.70 5.07
N PHE A 24 -8.12 -11.76 4.83
CA PHE A 24 -9.07 -11.78 3.71
C PHE A 24 -8.59 -11.01 2.47
N GLY A 25 -7.45 -10.35 2.56
CA GLY A 25 -6.81 -9.63 1.45
C GLY A 25 -5.55 -10.36 0.98
N PRO A 26 -4.37 -9.77 1.17
CA PRO A 26 -3.12 -10.29 0.61
C PRO A 26 -2.80 -11.73 1.02
N GLN A 27 -3.09 -12.12 2.27
CA GLN A 27 -2.81 -13.49 2.74
C GLN A 27 -3.71 -14.51 2.06
N ALA A 28 -5.02 -14.24 1.94
CA ALA A 28 -5.95 -15.11 1.25
C ALA A 28 -5.58 -15.22 -0.22
N PHE A 29 -5.32 -14.11 -0.88
CA PHE A 29 -4.92 -14.08 -2.28
C PHE A 29 -3.67 -14.94 -2.53
N THR A 30 -2.62 -14.74 -1.73
CA THR A 30 -1.38 -15.54 -1.82
C THR A 30 -1.65 -17.04 -1.58
N HIS A 31 -2.50 -17.37 -0.60
CA HIS A 31 -2.85 -18.78 -0.33
C HIS A 31 -3.53 -19.40 -1.54
N PHE A 32 -4.53 -18.76 -2.11
CA PHE A 32 -5.25 -19.29 -3.26
C PHE A 32 -4.40 -19.34 -4.52
N ALA A 33 -3.60 -18.31 -4.81
CA ALA A 33 -2.69 -18.32 -5.94
C ALA A 33 -1.71 -19.50 -5.89
N LYS A 34 -1.16 -19.81 -4.70
CA LYS A 34 -0.33 -21.03 -4.51
C LYS A 34 -1.10 -22.32 -4.71
N LYS A 35 -2.36 -22.38 -4.27
CA LYS A 35 -3.21 -23.56 -4.39
C LYS A 35 -3.62 -23.82 -5.84
N THR A 36 -3.84 -22.79 -6.64
CA THR A 36 -4.24 -22.89 -8.06
C THR A 36 -3.05 -23.01 -9.02
N GLY A 37 -1.82 -22.80 -8.54
CA GLY A 37 -0.63 -22.78 -9.39
C GLY A 37 -0.38 -21.45 -10.11
N ASP A 38 -1.14 -20.41 -9.76
CA ASP A 38 -1.00 -19.07 -10.37
C ASP A 38 0.06 -18.19 -9.69
N TYR A 39 0.69 -18.68 -8.62
CA TYR A 39 1.64 -17.87 -7.84
C TYR A 39 2.86 -17.42 -8.67
N ASP A 40 3.32 -18.27 -9.59
CA ASP A 40 4.47 -17.97 -10.46
C ASP A 40 4.15 -16.92 -11.55
N ARG A 41 2.87 -16.57 -11.69
CA ARG A 41 2.40 -15.49 -12.57
C ARG A 41 2.38 -14.12 -11.86
N ALA A 42 2.72 -14.08 -10.57
CA ALA A 42 2.81 -12.82 -9.84
C ALA A 42 3.92 -11.95 -10.45
N MET A 43 3.56 -10.70 -10.71
CA MET A 43 4.51 -9.71 -11.22
C MET A 43 5.54 -9.34 -10.16
N SER A 44 6.70 -8.86 -10.59
CA SER A 44 7.72 -8.27 -9.72
C SER A 44 7.14 -7.07 -8.95
N ASN A 45 7.67 -6.81 -7.75
CA ASN A 45 7.25 -5.66 -6.94
C ASN A 45 7.47 -4.33 -7.66
N ASP A 46 8.48 -4.23 -8.52
CA ASP A 46 8.84 -3.02 -9.27
C ASP A 46 7.69 -2.49 -10.14
N VAL A 47 6.76 -3.38 -10.52
CA VAL A 47 5.63 -3.02 -11.39
C VAL A 47 4.58 -2.19 -10.66
N LEU A 48 4.22 -2.57 -9.42
CA LEU A 48 3.11 -1.95 -8.66
C LEU A 48 3.55 -1.34 -7.33
N TYR A 49 4.68 -1.79 -6.79
CA TYR A 49 5.18 -1.45 -5.45
C TYR A 49 6.70 -1.17 -5.49
N PRO A 50 7.18 -0.26 -6.36
CA PRO A 50 8.62 -0.06 -6.57
C PRO A 50 9.32 0.41 -5.29
N VAL A 51 8.65 1.20 -4.45
CA VAL A 51 9.21 1.69 -3.19
C VAL A 51 8.86 0.71 -2.06
N PRO A 52 9.85 0.20 -1.32
CA PRO A 52 9.61 -0.65 -0.15
C PRO A 52 8.79 0.06 0.94
N PHE A 53 7.92 -0.68 1.63
CA PHE A 53 7.09 -0.15 2.73
C PHE A 53 7.89 0.62 3.80
N GLN A 54 9.10 0.18 4.11
CA GLN A 54 9.97 0.78 5.14
C GLN A 54 10.44 2.19 4.76
N LEU A 55 10.39 2.53 3.47
CA LEU A 55 10.84 3.80 2.91
C LEU A 55 9.67 4.71 2.51
N ASN A 56 8.44 4.41 2.93
CA ASN A 56 7.25 5.15 2.52
C ASN A 56 7.29 6.66 2.84
N ASP A 57 8.09 7.08 3.79
CA ASP A 57 8.26 8.51 4.13
C ASP A 57 8.90 9.32 2.99
N ILE A 58 9.66 8.69 2.08
CA ILE A 58 10.33 9.39 0.98
C ILE A 58 9.35 10.06 0.01
N PHE A 59 8.09 9.62 -0.05
CA PHE A 59 7.06 10.25 -0.86
C PHE A 59 6.74 11.68 -0.42
N TYR A 60 6.95 11.97 0.85
CA TYR A 60 6.59 13.25 1.49
C TYR A 60 7.81 14.12 1.78
N ASP A 61 9.01 13.60 1.57
CA ASP A 61 10.27 14.31 1.75
C ASP A 61 10.67 15.01 0.44
N PRO A 62 10.90 16.33 0.42
CA PRO A 62 11.35 17.05 -0.77
C PRO A 62 12.73 16.60 -1.28
N HIS A 63 13.53 15.95 -0.43
CA HIS A 63 14.81 15.35 -0.80
C HIS A 63 14.71 13.86 -1.14
N GLY A 64 13.52 13.27 -0.99
CA GLY A 64 13.25 11.88 -1.34
C GLY A 64 13.38 11.64 -2.85
N ARG A 65 14.26 10.71 -3.22
CA ARG A 65 14.49 10.34 -4.63
C ARG A 65 13.59 9.16 -5.00
N VAL A 66 12.28 9.39 -5.02
CA VAL A 66 11.28 8.35 -5.30
C VAL A 66 11.48 7.76 -6.69
N GLU A 67 11.74 8.59 -7.67
CA GLU A 67 11.89 8.21 -9.08
C GLU A 67 13.08 7.26 -9.30
N GLY A 68 14.07 7.25 -8.42
CA GLY A 68 15.19 6.31 -8.47
C GLY A 68 14.80 4.85 -8.19
N TRP A 69 13.57 4.62 -7.72
CA TRP A 69 13.00 3.28 -7.51
C TRP A 69 12.18 2.78 -8.69
N PHE A 70 11.92 3.63 -9.68
CA PHE A 70 11.10 3.27 -10.83
C PHE A 70 11.94 2.58 -11.90
N THR A 71 11.34 1.62 -12.55
CA THR A 71 11.87 0.93 -13.74
C THR A 71 10.95 1.22 -14.92
N ASP A 72 11.37 0.81 -16.12
CA ASP A 72 10.53 0.93 -17.34
C ASP A 72 9.22 0.12 -17.22
N ASP A 73 9.19 -0.89 -16.34
CA ASP A 73 8.03 -1.72 -16.09
C ASP A 73 7.11 -1.17 -14.98
N THR A 74 7.49 -0.09 -14.30
CA THR A 74 6.68 0.50 -13.22
C THR A 74 5.43 1.17 -13.78
N VAL A 75 4.25 0.67 -13.40
CA VAL A 75 2.95 1.19 -13.87
C VAL A 75 2.15 1.87 -12.75
N SER A 76 2.49 1.63 -11.49
CA SER A 76 1.83 2.31 -10.37
C SER A 76 2.73 2.38 -9.14
N VAL A 77 2.32 3.25 -8.20
CA VAL A 77 3.04 3.48 -6.94
C VAL A 77 2.05 3.36 -5.79
N HIS A 78 2.38 2.56 -4.80
CA HIS A 78 1.56 2.40 -3.59
C HIS A 78 2.08 3.29 -2.46
N LEU A 79 1.27 4.24 -2.00
CA LEU A 79 1.67 5.24 -1.00
C LEU A 79 1.64 4.75 0.46
N TYR A 80 1.20 3.52 0.72
CA TYR A 80 1.20 2.89 2.06
C TYR A 80 0.61 3.75 3.18
N THR A 81 -0.54 4.35 2.96
CA THR A 81 -1.15 5.31 3.91
C THR A 81 -1.25 4.80 5.35
N ASN A 82 -1.41 3.49 5.58
CA ASN A 82 -1.42 2.91 6.92
C ASN A 82 -0.05 2.88 7.61
N GLY A 83 1.04 2.92 6.86
CA GLY A 83 2.40 2.99 7.36
C GLY A 83 2.95 4.40 7.47
N THR A 84 2.25 5.36 6.88
CA THR A 84 2.65 6.77 6.89
C THR A 84 2.59 7.33 8.30
N LYS A 85 3.59 8.08 8.71
CA LYS A 85 3.61 8.73 10.02
C LYS A 85 2.37 9.59 10.25
N PRO A 86 1.84 9.68 11.49
CA PRO A 86 0.63 10.45 11.78
C PRO A 86 0.69 11.89 11.30
N TRP A 87 1.89 12.48 11.26
CA TRP A 87 2.11 13.84 10.79
C TRP A 87 1.69 14.01 9.31
N TRP A 88 2.14 13.11 8.44
CA TRP A 88 1.83 13.14 7.00
C TRP A 88 0.32 12.98 6.70
N ARG A 89 -0.42 12.34 7.59
CA ARG A 89 -1.87 12.15 7.44
C ARG A 89 -2.69 13.41 7.76
N LYS A 90 -2.08 14.37 8.47
CA LYS A 90 -2.76 15.54 9.00
C LYS A 90 -2.25 16.86 8.40
N ASN A 91 -1.26 16.79 7.54
CA ASN A 91 -0.64 17.96 6.96
C ASN A 91 -0.52 17.77 5.45
N ALA A 92 -0.51 18.86 4.71
CA ALA A 92 -0.17 18.83 3.30
C ALA A 92 1.24 18.25 3.10
N PRO A 93 1.50 17.58 1.97
CA PRO A 93 2.85 17.17 1.61
C PRO A 93 3.81 18.38 1.64
N LEU A 94 5.05 18.14 2.02
CA LEU A 94 6.05 19.21 1.95
C LEU A 94 6.24 19.65 0.51
N GLU A 95 6.44 20.94 0.33
CA GLU A 95 6.64 21.54 -0.99
C GLU A 95 7.79 20.83 -1.74
N ASN A 96 7.59 20.54 -3.02
CA ASN A 96 8.49 19.79 -3.90
C ASN A 96 8.71 18.31 -3.53
N SER A 97 8.01 17.76 -2.55
CA SER A 97 7.98 16.30 -2.36
C SER A 97 7.31 15.61 -3.55
N TYR A 98 7.52 14.31 -3.69
CA TYR A 98 6.85 13.53 -4.75
C TYR A 98 5.32 13.67 -4.68
N ALA A 99 4.73 13.53 -3.49
CA ALA A 99 3.29 13.67 -3.29
C ALA A 99 2.77 15.06 -3.66
N ASP A 100 3.50 16.12 -3.33
CA ASP A 100 3.14 17.50 -3.70
C ASP A 100 3.17 17.68 -5.22
N ARG A 101 4.23 17.21 -5.90
CA ARG A 101 4.33 17.29 -7.35
C ARG A 101 3.21 16.55 -8.06
N MET A 102 2.86 15.34 -7.59
CA MET A 102 1.76 14.57 -8.15
C MET A 102 0.41 15.27 -8.00
N CYS A 103 0.14 15.88 -6.85
CA CYS A 103 -1.06 16.69 -6.65
C CYS A 103 -1.12 17.86 -7.64
N LYS A 104 -0.03 18.61 -7.77
CA LYS A 104 0.06 19.76 -8.68
C LYS A 104 -0.11 19.36 -10.15
N GLU A 105 0.45 18.24 -10.55
CA GLU A 105 0.35 17.73 -11.92
C GLU A 105 -1.10 17.44 -12.34
N VAL A 106 -1.93 16.97 -11.41
CA VAL A 106 -3.36 16.73 -11.66
C VAL A 106 -4.27 17.90 -11.26
N GLY A 107 -3.69 19.07 -10.92
CA GLY A 107 -4.42 20.28 -10.59
C GLY A 107 -5.05 20.27 -9.20
N ILE A 108 -4.58 19.44 -8.29
CA ILE A 108 -5.03 19.39 -6.89
C ILE A 108 -4.09 20.23 -6.03
N ASP A 109 -4.65 21.16 -5.26
CA ASP A 109 -3.95 21.82 -4.18
C ASP A 109 -4.04 20.98 -2.90
N PRO A 110 -2.95 20.33 -2.45
CA PRO A 110 -3.00 19.47 -1.30
C PRO A 110 -3.31 20.19 0.02
N ALA A 111 -3.16 21.51 0.08
CA ALA A 111 -3.51 22.29 1.27
C ALA A 111 -5.04 22.40 1.44
N GLN A 112 -5.79 22.47 0.35
CA GLN A 112 -7.26 22.55 0.39
C GLN A 112 -7.93 21.22 0.78
N ALA A 113 -7.25 20.10 0.66
CA ALA A 113 -7.80 18.79 1.02
C ALA A 113 -7.87 18.53 2.54
N LEU A 114 -7.35 19.47 3.35
CA LEU A 114 -7.29 19.36 4.81
C LEU A 114 -8.36 20.20 5.52
N GLU A 115 -9.16 20.96 4.79
CA GLU A 115 -10.32 21.71 5.28
C GLU A 115 -11.57 20.83 5.36
#